data_0df0be5d127822f358dfc2ceae6a9ea3
#
_entry.id   0df0be5d127822f358dfc2ceae6a9ea3
#
_cell.length_a   1.000
_cell.length_b   1.000
_cell.length_c   1.000
_cell.angle_alpha   90.00
_cell.angle_beta   90.00
_cell.angle_gamma   90.00
#
_symmetry.space_group_name_H-M   'P 1'
#
loop_
_entity.id
_entity.type
_entity.pdbx_description
1 polymer ?
#
loop_
_entity_poly.entity_id
_entity_poly.type
_entity_poly.pdbx_seq_one_letter_code
_entity_poly.pdbx_strand_id
1 'polypeptide(L)' 'MTDRFNEAYSRLMELRVKLQLASENEKGLIEEKIKEVEYELAYLEYIWLYE' A
#
# COMPACT_ATOMS: atom_id res chain seq x y z
N MET A 1 -4.21 -9.45 -13.83
CA MET A 1 -4.99 -8.81 -12.78
C MET A 1 -4.50 -9.12 -11.40
N THR A 2 -4.34 -10.41 -11.11
CA THR A 2 -3.80 -10.85 -9.83
C THR A 2 -2.40 -10.30 -9.56
N ASP A 3 -1.61 -10.10 -10.61
CA ASP A 3 -0.24 -9.63 -10.45
C ASP A 3 -0.16 -8.22 -9.89
N ARG A 4 -1.02 -7.33 -10.38
CA ARG A 4 -1.06 -5.96 -9.89
C ARG A 4 -1.48 -5.89 -8.43
N PHE A 5 -2.49 -6.69 -8.09
CA PHE A 5 -2.97 -6.75 -6.72
C PHE A 5 -1.88 -7.25 -5.79
N ASN A 6 -1.19 -8.31 -6.21
CA ASN A 6 -0.11 -8.87 -5.42
C ASN A 6 1.05 -7.90 -5.26
N GLU A 7 1.39 -7.19 -6.31
CA GLU A 7 2.45 -6.19 -6.24
C GLU A 7 2.11 -5.07 -5.25
N ALA A 8 0.89 -4.57 -5.34
CA ALA A 8 0.46 -3.50 -4.44
C ALA A 8 0.43 -4.00 -3.00
N TYR A 9 -0.05 -5.21 -2.79
CA TYR A 9 -0.10 -5.79 -1.46
C TYR A 9 1.29 -5.99 -0.88
N SER A 10 2.22 -6.47 -1.69
CA SER A 10 3.60 -6.64 -1.27
C SER A 10 4.24 -5.31 -0.90
N ARG A 11 3.97 -4.27 -1.68
CA ARG A 11 4.48 -2.94 -1.38
C ARG A 11 3.93 -2.43 -0.05
N LEU A 12 2.65 -2.69 0.19
CA LEU A 12 2.04 -2.30 1.46
C LEU A 12 2.73 -2.97 2.64
N MET A 13 3.00 -4.25 2.52
CA MET A 13 3.68 -4.99 3.58
C MET A 13 5.07 -4.44 3.84
N GLU A 14 5.80 -4.16 2.78
CA GLU A 14 7.14 -3.57 2.91
C GLU A 14 7.08 -2.21 3.61
N LEU A 15 6.12 -1.39 3.25
CA LEU A 15 5.97 -0.09 3.85
C LEU A 15 5.62 -0.19 5.34
N ARG A 16 4.82 -1.16 5.69
CA ARG A 16 4.47 -1.38 7.09
C ARG A 16 5.68 -1.77 7.92
N VAL A 17 6.54 -2.62 7.37
CA VAL A 17 7.79 -3.00 8.04
C VAL A 17 8.69 -1.78 8.19
N LYS A 18 8.82 -1.00 7.13
CA LYS A 18 9.63 0.21 7.18
C LYS A 18 9.10 1.19 8.21
N LEU A 19 7.79 1.28 8.33
CA LEU A 19 7.17 2.17 9.31
C LEU A 19 7.58 1.80 10.73
N GLN A 20 7.64 0.52 11.02
CA GLN A 20 8.03 0.06 12.36
C GLN A 20 9.48 0.39 12.67
N LEU A 21 10.33 0.43 11.65
CA LEU A 21 11.75 0.70 11.83
C LEU A 21 12.10 2.17 11.60
N ALA A 22 11.15 2.97 11.18
CA ALA A 22 11.41 4.36 10.80
C ALA A 22 11.53 5.27 12.01
N SER A 23 12.34 6.32 11.84
CA SER A 23 12.42 7.39 12.83
C SER A 23 11.18 8.26 12.72
N GLU A 24 10.96 9.11 13.72
CA GLU A 24 9.78 9.97 13.73
C GLU A 24 9.71 10.88 12.51
N ASN A 25 10.86 11.32 12.02
CA ASN A 25 10.90 12.19 10.85
C ASN A 25 10.46 11.47 9.57
N GLU A 26 10.68 10.17 9.53
CA GLU A 26 10.35 9.39 8.33
C GLU A 26 8.94 8.82 8.37
N LYS A 27 8.37 8.67 9.56
CA LYS A 27 7.05 8.06 9.71
C LYS A 27 5.97 8.74 8.88
N GLY A 28 5.95 10.06 8.87
CA GLY A 28 4.93 10.79 8.13
C GLY A 28 4.95 10.47 6.64
N LEU A 29 6.14 10.43 6.06
CA LEU A 29 6.28 10.13 4.64
C LEU A 29 5.85 8.71 4.33
N ILE A 30 6.23 7.76 5.20
CA ILE A 30 5.87 6.37 4.99
C ILE A 30 4.37 6.18 5.13
N GLU A 31 3.76 6.85 6.11
CA GLU A 31 2.32 6.77 6.29
C GLU A 31 1.57 7.29 5.07
N GLU A 32 2.06 8.36 4.44
CA GLU A 32 1.46 8.87 3.22
C GLU A 32 1.52 7.84 2.09
N LYS A 33 2.67 7.19 1.96
CA LYS A 33 2.83 6.15 0.95
C LYS A 33 1.92 4.97 1.20
N ILE A 34 1.75 4.61 2.47
CA ILE A 34 0.83 3.53 2.83
C ILE A 34 -0.59 3.88 2.40
N LYS A 35 -1.01 5.11 2.65
CA LYS A 35 -2.34 5.55 2.24
C LYS A 35 -2.52 5.46 0.74
N GLU A 36 -1.50 5.86 -0.02
CA GLU A 36 -1.56 5.79 -1.46
C GLU A 36 -1.73 4.36 -1.94
N VAL A 37 -1.00 3.42 -1.35
CA VAL A 37 -1.12 2.03 -1.72
C VAL A 37 -2.47 1.47 -1.32
N GLU A 38 -2.99 1.87 -0.17
CA GLU A 38 -4.31 1.45 0.27
C GLU A 38 -5.40 1.93 -0.68
N TYR A 39 -5.29 3.16 -1.17
CA TYR A 39 -6.22 3.65 -2.18
C TYR A 39 -6.12 2.86 -3.47
N GLU A 40 -4.91 2.54 -3.88
CA GLU A 40 -4.71 1.73 -5.08
C GLU A 40 -5.34 0.35 -4.93
N LEU A 41 -5.15 -0.27 -3.77
CA LEU A 41 -5.75 -1.57 -3.50
C LEU A 41 -7.27 -1.51 -3.52
N ALA A 42 -7.84 -0.47 -2.93
CA ALA A 42 -9.28 -0.29 -2.93
C ALA A 42 -9.81 -0.11 -4.34
N TYR A 43 -9.08 0.63 -5.15
CA TYR A 43 -9.46 0.85 -6.55
C TYR A 43 -9.41 -0.45 -7.33
N LEU A 44 -8.36 -1.24 -7.14
CA LEU A 44 -8.24 -2.53 -7.82
C LEU A 44 -9.34 -3.48 -7.40
N GLU A 45 -9.69 -3.49 -6.11
CA GLU A 45 -10.81 -4.29 -5.63
C GLU A 45 -12.12 -3.86 -6.28
N TYR A 46 -12.31 -2.55 -6.38
CA TYR A 46 -13.52 -2.00 -7.00
C TYR A 46 -13.65 -2.47 -8.44
N ILE A 47 -12.58 -2.34 -9.21
CA ILE A 47 -12.57 -2.77 -10.60
C ILE A 47 -12.87 -4.27 -10.71
N TRP A 48 -12.24 -5.05 -9.86
CA TRP A 48 -12.39 -6.49 -9.89
C TRP A 48 -13.82 -6.92 -9.59
N LEU A 49 -14.47 -6.24 -8.64
CA LEU A 49 -15.84 -6.57 -8.26
C LEU A 49 -16.87 -6.15 -9.30
N TYR A 50 -16.63 -5.07 -10.00
CA TYR A 50 -17.62 -4.49 -10.89
C TYR A 50 -17.33 -4.72 -12.37
N GLU A 51 -16.31 -5.45 -12.69
CA GLU A 51 -16.05 -5.89 -14.03
C GLU A 51 -16.53 -7.33 -14.19
#